data_b57638856f38e515cc5e7a10e4c3ca2c
#
_entry.id   b57638856f38e515cc5e7a10e4c3ca2c
#
_cell.length_a   1.000
_cell.length_b   1.000
_cell.length_c   1.000
_cell.angle_alpha   90.00
_cell.angle_beta   90.00
_cell.angle_gamma   90.00
#
_symmetry.space_group_name_H-M   'P 1'
#
loop_
_entity.id
_entity.type
_entity.pdbx_description
1 polymer ?
#
loop_
_entity_poly.entity_id
_entity_poly.type
_entity_poly.pdbx_seq_one_letter_code
_entity_poly.pdbx_strand_id
1 'polypeptide(L)'
;MRRTPVVASRALSERCGHDVWLKCENLQRTGSFKPRGAYVRIFGLSDSERANGVVAASAGNHAQGVAWSAATLGIASRVYMPTGASLPKIAATRAYGAEVVLEGETVDESLEAAARYAEESGAILIHPFDHPDIVAGQATVGIEILEQLPDVGTVLVPLGGGGLLAGVAAALKLHRPEVRVIGVQATSAAAWPDSLAAGKPVKARSMNTMADGISVALPGAVPFAHVQDLVDEVVTVSEESISQALLLVLERAKLVVEPAGATAVAALTSLPDLELDGQVCVVLSGGNIDPLLLTQVITHGLRASGRYLTITVTVPDRPGGLVALLELLRDLNVSVVDVIHSRVSGELSLGEVAVTVSLETKGPDHQTRVRSALARAGYSVA
;
A
#
# COMPACT_ATOMS: atom_id res chain seq x y z
N MET A 1 11.21 -17.52 10.00
CA MET A 1 9.94 -16.84 9.67
C MET A 1 8.99 -16.88 10.86
N ARG A 2 8.04 -15.93 10.92
CA ARG A 2 6.89 -16.02 11.83
C ARG A 2 5.70 -16.60 11.05
N ARG A 3 4.93 -17.47 11.70
CA ARG A 3 3.56 -17.74 11.26
C ARG A 3 2.73 -16.52 11.62
N THR A 4 2.32 -15.75 10.62
CA THR A 4 1.58 -14.52 10.86
C THR A 4 0.13 -14.81 11.26
N PRO A 5 -0.47 -13.97 12.10
CA PRO A 5 -1.85 -14.21 12.54
C PRO A 5 -2.84 -13.98 11.39
N VAL A 6 -3.98 -14.67 11.51
CA VAL A 6 -5.21 -14.36 10.78
C VAL A 6 -6.20 -13.78 11.77
N VAL A 7 -6.74 -12.60 11.46
CA VAL A 7 -7.62 -11.82 12.35
C VAL A 7 -8.97 -11.61 11.70
N ALA A 8 -10.06 -11.98 12.37
CA ALA A 8 -11.42 -11.72 11.89
C ALA A 8 -11.70 -10.21 11.83
N SER A 9 -12.35 -9.75 10.76
CA SER A 9 -12.71 -8.36 10.59
C SER A 9 -14.24 -8.19 10.50
N ARG A 10 -14.88 -8.02 11.66
CA ARG A 10 -16.32 -7.79 11.72
C ARG A 10 -16.78 -6.62 10.83
N ALA A 11 -16.02 -5.52 10.81
CA ALA A 11 -16.38 -4.35 10.04
C ALA A 11 -16.35 -4.57 8.52
N LEU A 12 -15.47 -5.44 8.02
CA LEU A 12 -15.44 -5.85 6.62
C LEU A 12 -16.54 -6.89 6.34
N SER A 13 -16.72 -7.85 7.25
CA SER A 13 -17.78 -8.86 7.12
C SER A 13 -19.19 -8.24 7.00
N GLU A 14 -19.48 -7.25 7.83
CA GLU A 14 -20.76 -6.51 7.78
C GLU A 14 -20.95 -5.72 6.47
N ARG A 15 -19.87 -5.33 5.79
CA ARG A 15 -19.92 -4.57 4.53
C ARG A 15 -20.10 -5.43 3.29
N CYS A 16 -19.44 -6.58 3.22
CA CYS A 16 -19.47 -7.43 2.04
C CYS A 16 -20.40 -8.65 2.17
N GLY A 17 -20.97 -8.92 3.37
CA GLY A 17 -21.88 -10.04 3.59
C GLY A 17 -21.19 -11.41 3.71
N HIS A 18 -19.88 -11.46 3.82
CA HIS A 18 -19.05 -12.66 3.97
C HIS A 18 -18.23 -12.63 5.24
N ASP A 19 -17.82 -13.79 5.75
CA ASP A 19 -16.84 -13.86 6.85
C ASP A 19 -15.46 -13.44 6.37
N VAL A 20 -15.00 -12.23 6.75
CA VAL A 20 -13.72 -11.67 6.31
C VAL A 20 -12.64 -11.82 7.35
N TRP A 21 -11.51 -12.32 6.92
CA TRP A 21 -10.29 -12.53 7.70
C TRP A 21 -9.09 -11.82 7.07
N LEU A 22 -8.23 -11.26 7.91
CA LEU A 22 -7.04 -10.52 7.51
C LEU A 22 -5.80 -11.36 7.77
N LYS A 23 -5.07 -11.78 6.73
CA LYS A 23 -3.75 -12.41 6.85
C LYS A 23 -2.69 -11.33 7.02
N CYS A 24 -2.14 -11.21 8.23
CA CYS A 24 -1.36 -10.05 8.66
C CYS A 24 0.15 -10.19 8.33
N GLU A 25 0.54 -10.13 7.07
CA GLU A 25 1.94 -10.09 6.67
C GLU A 25 2.65 -8.77 7.04
N ASN A 26 1.92 -7.72 7.37
CA ASN A 26 2.44 -6.51 8.02
C ASN A 26 3.07 -6.77 9.39
N LEU A 27 2.78 -7.90 10.03
CA LEU A 27 3.37 -8.34 11.31
C LEU A 27 4.48 -9.38 11.14
N GLN A 28 4.89 -9.69 9.91
CA GLN A 28 6.04 -10.55 9.64
C GLN A 28 7.35 -9.87 10.07
N ARG A 29 8.45 -10.63 10.09
CA ARG A 29 9.80 -10.06 10.23
C ARG A 29 9.97 -8.95 9.20
N THR A 30 10.62 -7.85 9.55
CA THR A 30 10.79 -6.65 8.73
C THR A 30 9.49 -5.93 8.33
N GLY A 31 8.34 -6.26 8.90
CA GLY A 31 7.07 -5.56 8.65
C GLY A 31 6.42 -5.85 7.30
N SER A 32 6.80 -6.92 6.59
CA SER A 32 6.20 -7.33 5.30
C SER A 32 6.48 -8.78 4.95
N PHE A 33 5.78 -9.34 3.97
CA PHE A 33 5.97 -10.70 3.46
C PHE A 33 7.35 -10.95 2.81
N LYS A 34 8.07 -9.93 2.41
CA LYS A 34 9.30 -10.01 1.59
C LYS A 34 10.39 -10.95 2.13
N PRO A 35 10.63 -11.06 3.45
CA PRO A 35 11.61 -12.03 3.98
C PRO A 35 11.32 -13.48 3.60
N ARG A 36 10.07 -13.87 3.33
CA ARG A 36 9.72 -15.25 2.99
C ARG A 36 10.44 -15.71 1.72
N GLY A 37 10.28 -14.96 0.63
CA GLY A 37 10.95 -15.23 -0.64
C GLY A 37 12.46 -14.99 -0.57
N ALA A 38 12.88 -13.87 0.01
CA ALA A 38 14.31 -13.56 0.15
C ALA A 38 15.06 -14.64 0.92
N TYR A 39 14.49 -15.14 2.01
CA TYR A 39 15.09 -16.21 2.80
C TYR A 39 15.23 -17.51 2.00
N VAL A 40 14.17 -17.96 1.31
CA VAL A 40 14.21 -19.20 0.53
C VAL A 40 15.25 -19.09 -0.59
N ARG A 41 15.30 -17.98 -1.32
CA ARG A 41 16.28 -17.73 -2.37
C ARG A 41 17.72 -17.76 -1.85
N ILE A 42 17.99 -17.06 -0.75
CA ILE A 42 19.34 -16.96 -0.16
C ILE A 42 19.74 -18.29 0.50
N PHE A 43 18.78 -19.00 1.13
CA PHE A 43 19.03 -20.32 1.72
C PHE A 43 19.40 -21.36 0.65
N GLY A 44 18.83 -21.26 -0.55
CA GLY A 44 19.12 -22.17 -1.66
C GLY A 44 20.46 -21.95 -2.37
N LEU A 45 21.23 -20.90 -1.99
CA LEU A 45 22.55 -20.65 -2.59
C LEU A 45 23.56 -21.72 -2.20
N SER A 46 24.42 -22.09 -3.16
CA SER A 46 25.61 -22.94 -2.92
C SER A 46 26.62 -22.23 -2.01
N ASP A 47 27.54 -22.99 -1.43
CA ASP A 47 28.59 -22.43 -0.56
C ASP A 47 29.47 -21.41 -1.28
N SER A 48 29.73 -21.62 -2.59
CA SER A 48 30.50 -20.68 -3.42
C SER A 48 29.72 -19.38 -3.67
N GLU A 49 28.41 -19.45 -3.92
CA GLU A 49 27.57 -18.27 -4.09
C GLU A 49 27.42 -17.49 -2.78
N ARG A 50 27.28 -18.19 -1.63
CA ARG A 50 27.23 -17.57 -0.30
C ARG A 50 28.51 -16.82 0.05
N ALA A 51 29.67 -17.35 -0.35
CA ALA A 51 30.97 -16.70 -0.11
C ALA A 51 31.09 -15.36 -0.83
N ASN A 52 30.45 -15.19 -2.00
CA ASN A 52 30.44 -13.96 -2.76
C ASN A 52 29.45 -12.91 -2.19
N GLY A 53 28.53 -13.33 -1.30
CA GLY A 53 27.50 -12.50 -0.75
C GLY A 53 26.34 -12.26 -1.70
N VAL A 54 25.39 -11.44 -1.26
CA VAL A 54 24.18 -11.11 -2.04
C VAL A 54 24.05 -9.61 -2.24
N VAL A 55 23.42 -9.21 -3.36
CA VAL A 55 23.12 -7.82 -3.68
C VAL A 55 21.66 -7.68 -4.06
N ALA A 56 21.06 -6.53 -3.73
CA ALA A 56 19.70 -6.18 -4.12
C ALA A 56 19.58 -4.69 -4.42
N ALA A 57 18.54 -4.31 -5.17
CA ALA A 57 18.14 -2.92 -5.33
C ALA A 57 16.69 -2.75 -4.86
N SER A 58 16.48 -1.85 -3.90
CA SER A 58 15.15 -1.49 -3.42
C SER A 58 15.23 -0.42 -2.34
N ALA A 59 14.33 0.55 -2.37
CA ALA A 59 14.17 1.54 -1.30
C ALA A 59 13.12 1.13 -0.23
N GLY A 60 12.64 -0.13 -0.22
CA GLY A 60 11.52 -0.53 0.62
C GLY A 60 11.64 -1.92 1.25
N ASN A 61 10.53 -2.64 1.24
CA ASN A 61 10.37 -3.94 1.92
C ASN A 61 11.36 -5.01 1.45
N HIS A 62 11.71 -5.02 0.16
CA HIS A 62 12.65 -6.00 -0.38
C HIS A 62 14.06 -5.80 0.17
N ALA A 63 14.52 -4.57 0.26
CA ALA A 63 15.81 -4.21 0.87
C ALA A 63 15.95 -4.80 2.28
N GLN A 64 14.96 -4.54 3.13
CA GLN A 64 14.93 -5.05 4.51
C GLN A 64 14.79 -6.58 4.55
N GLY A 65 14.00 -7.16 3.64
CA GLY A 65 13.83 -8.60 3.52
C GLY A 65 15.14 -9.32 3.18
N VAL A 66 15.90 -8.80 2.21
CA VAL A 66 17.22 -9.33 1.83
C VAL A 66 18.23 -9.16 2.96
N ALA A 67 18.33 -7.94 3.53
CA ALA A 67 19.25 -7.65 4.62
C ALA A 67 19.04 -8.57 5.83
N TRP A 68 17.79 -8.71 6.29
CA TRP A 68 17.43 -9.60 7.38
C TRP A 68 17.72 -11.07 7.08
N SER A 69 17.39 -11.54 5.87
CA SER A 69 17.59 -12.94 5.47
C SER A 69 19.07 -13.28 5.38
N ALA A 70 19.88 -12.42 4.74
CA ALA A 70 21.31 -12.59 4.62
C ALA A 70 21.99 -12.59 6.01
N ALA A 71 21.68 -11.62 6.87
CA ALA A 71 22.20 -11.59 8.24
C ALA A 71 21.84 -12.84 9.05
N THR A 72 20.60 -13.33 8.91
CA THR A 72 20.15 -14.57 9.59
C THR A 72 20.94 -15.81 9.14
N LEU A 73 21.40 -15.82 7.89
CA LEU A 73 22.18 -16.90 7.28
C LEU A 73 23.70 -16.67 7.35
N GLY A 74 24.15 -15.56 7.95
CA GLY A 74 25.58 -15.24 8.07
C GLY A 74 26.24 -14.84 6.74
N ILE A 75 25.47 -14.33 5.78
CA ILE A 75 25.92 -13.97 4.44
C ILE A 75 26.01 -12.44 4.33
N ALA A 76 27.09 -11.92 3.72
CA ALA A 76 27.23 -10.51 3.45
C ALA A 76 26.16 -10.01 2.47
N SER A 77 25.60 -8.83 2.73
CA SER A 77 24.59 -8.24 1.84
C SER A 77 24.89 -6.77 1.54
N ARG A 78 24.70 -6.40 0.28
CA ARG A 78 24.76 -5.01 -0.19
C ARG A 78 23.43 -4.63 -0.83
N VAL A 79 22.92 -3.43 -0.50
CA VAL A 79 21.64 -2.95 -1.01
C VAL A 79 21.83 -1.58 -1.65
N TYR A 80 21.51 -1.49 -2.93
CA TYR A 80 21.48 -0.25 -3.68
C TYR A 80 20.11 0.41 -3.50
N MET A 81 20.11 1.71 -3.22
CA MET A 81 18.91 2.54 -3.05
C MET A 81 19.08 3.84 -3.84
N PRO A 82 17.98 4.41 -4.36
CA PRO A 82 18.01 5.76 -4.92
C PRO A 82 18.56 6.78 -3.93
N THR A 83 19.24 7.80 -4.44
CA THR A 83 19.80 8.90 -3.63
C THR A 83 18.74 9.63 -2.82
N GLY A 84 17.49 9.67 -3.31
CA GLY A 84 16.33 10.23 -2.63
C GLY A 84 15.61 9.28 -1.65
N ALA A 85 16.17 8.10 -1.33
CA ALA A 85 15.53 7.17 -0.40
C ALA A 85 15.38 7.80 1.00
N SER A 86 14.22 7.54 1.66
CA SER A 86 13.95 8.14 2.97
C SER A 86 14.89 7.61 4.06
N LEU A 87 15.31 8.51 4.96
CA LEU A 87 16.21 8.16 6.06
C LEU A 87 15.75 6.98 6.91
N PRO A 88 14.46 6.85 7.29
CA PRO A 88 13.98 5.69 8.04
C PRO A 88 14.19 4.36 7.30
N LYS A 89 13.98 4.31 5.99
CA LYS A 89 14.17 3.09 5.17
C LYS A 89 15.65 2.70 5.07
N ILE A 90 16.54 3.69 4.90
CA ILE A 90 17.99 3.49 4.91
C ILE A 90 18.44 2.95 6.28
N ALA A 91 18.04 3.61 7.36
CA ALA A 91 18.41 3.24 8.73
C ALA A 91 17.92 1.82 9.08
N ALA A 92 16.68 1.47 8.72
CA ALA A 92 16.11 0.14 8.95
C ALA A 92 16.90 -0.95 8.20
N THR A 93 17.31 -0.71 6.95
CA THR A 93 18.07 -1.69 6.17
C THR A 93 19.48 -1.89 6.75
N ARG A 94 20.16 -0.79 7.15
CA ARG A 94 21.45 -0.87 7.84
C ARG A 94 21.37 -1.57 9.19
N ALA A 95 20.28 -1.38 9.94
CA ALA A 95 20.06 -2.04 11.22
C ALA A 95 19.94 -3.57 11.10
N TYR A 96 19.57 -4.09 9.92
CA TYR A 96 19.61 -5.52 9.62
C TYR A 96 21.00 -6.01 9.15
N GLY A 97 22.03 -5.15 9.12
CA GLY A 97 23.41 -5.54 8.83
C GLY A 97 23.82 -5.44 7.37
N ALA A 98 23.01 -4.89 6.47
CA ALA A 98 23.39 -4.69 5.09
C ALA A 98 24.23 -3.42 4.89
N GLU A 99 25.21 -3.48 3.99
CA GLU A 99 25.84 -2.30 3.42
C GLU A 99 24.84 -1.60 2.49
N VAL A 100 24.53 -0.33 2.74
CA VAL A 100 23.63 0.46 1.89
C VAL A 100 24.43 1.45 1.06
N VAL A 101 24.30 1.32 -0.27
CA VAL A 101 24.90 2.22 -1.27
C VAL A 101 23.76 3.06 -1.87
N LEU A 102 23.96 4.38 -1.89
CA LEU A 102 23.02 5.32 -2.51
C LEU A 102 23.52 5.64 -3.92
N GLU A 103 22.85 5.10 -4.93
CA GLU A 103 23.23 5.27 -6.34
C GLU A 103 21.99 5.22 -7.25
N GLY A 104 21.91 6.16 -8.20
CA GLY A 104 20.78 6.37 -9.08
C GLY A 104 19.72 7.31 -8.48
N GLU A 105 18.86 7.87 -9.33
CA GLU A 105 17.72 8.69 -8.92
C GLU A 105 16.44 7.85 -8.77
N THR A 106 16.37 6.73 -9.49
CA THR A 106 15.24 5.80 -9.51
C THR A 106 15.62 4.41 -9.00
N VAL A 107 14.62 3.58 -8.69
CA VAL A 107 14.86 2.18 -8.32
C VAL A 107 15.42 1.38 -9.49
N ASP A 108 15.02 1.71 -10.73
CA ASP A 108 15.52 1.04 -11.94
C ASP A 108 17.02 1.33 -12.14
N GLU A 109 17.46 2.57 -11.97
CA GLU A 109 18.90 2.93 -12.02
C GLU A 109 19.69 2.27 -10.88
N SER A 110 19.12 2.20 -9.67
CA SER A 110 19.74 1.46 -8.57
C SER A 110 19.86 -0.05 -8.88
N LEU A 111 18.88 -0.61 -9.60
CA LEU A 111 18.91 -2.01 -10.05
C LEU A 111 20.01 -2.26 -11.09
N GLU A 112 20.21 -1.34 -12.02
CA GLU A 112 21.33 -1.39 -12.97
C GLU A 112 22.68 -1.33 -12.26
N ALA A 113 22.82 -0.48 -11.23
CA ALA A 113 24.02 -0.40 -10.41
C ALA A 113 24.26 -1.70 -9.63
N ALA A 114 23.22 -2.28 -9.05
CA ALA A 114 23.28 -3.58 -8.36
C ALA A 114 23.68 -4.73 -9.31
N ALA A 115 23.16 -4.72 -10.54
CA ALA A 115 23.50 -5.72 -11.56
C ALA A 115 24.97 -5.61 -11.99
N ARG A 116 25.47 -4.40 -12.24
CA ARG A 116 26.91 -4.20 -12.54
C ARG A 116 27.79 -4.72 -11.40
N TYR A 117 27.46 -4.37 -10.16
CA TYR A 117 28.19 -4.87 -9.00
C TYR A 117 28.16 -6.41 -8.90
N ALA A 118 27.01 -7.04 -9.20
CA ALA A 118 26.88 -8.50 -9.21
C ALA A 118 27.82 -9.13 -10.25
N GLU A 119 27.89 -8.58 -11.47
CA GLU A 119 28.79 -9.05 -12.54
C GLU A 119 30.27 -8.91 -12.16
N GLU A 120 30.66 -7.80 -11.54
CA GLU A 120 32.05 -7.52 -11.17
C GLU A 120 32.53 -8.31 -9.96
N SER A 121 31.68 -8.50 -8.95
CA SER A 121 32.04 -9.12 -7.67
C SER A 121 31.69 -10.60 -7.57
N GLY A 122 30.81 -11.11 -8.46
CA GLY A 122 30.23 -12.43 -8.35
C GLY A 122 29.13 -12.56 -7.29
N ALA A 123 28.72 -11.46 -6.64
CA ALA A 123 27.64 -11.44 -5.68
C ALA A 123 26.30 -11.79 -6.36
N ILE A 124 25.44 -12.49 -5.65
CA ILE A 124 24.19 -12.98 -6.24
C ILE A 124 23.10 -11.90 -6.13
N LEU A 125 22.56 -11.46 -7.27
CA LEU A 125 21.45 -10.53 -7.31
C LEU A 125 20.15 -11.23 -6.85
N ILE A 126 19.54 -10.70 -5.80
CA ILE A 126 18.27 -11.17 -5.26
C ILE A 126 17.14 -10.31 -5.82
N HIS A 127 16.44 -10.85 -6.83
CA HIS A 127 15.34 -10.15 -7.48
C HIS A 127 14.12 -10.01 -6.54
N PRO A 128 13.38 -8.89 -6.55
CA PRO A 128 12.27 -8.66 -5.60
C PRO A 128 11.04 -9.57 -5.80
N PHE A 129 10.87 -10.21 -6.97
CA PHE A 129 9.72 -11.05 -7.30
C PHE A 129 9.97 -12.07 -8.42
N ASP A 130 10.83 -11.78 -9.39
CA ASP A 130 10.98 -12.59 -10.62
C ASP A 130 12.07 -13.67 -10.45
N HIS A 131 11.76 -14.68 -9.64
CA HIS A 131 12.59 -15.86 -9.44
C HIS A 131 11.74 -17.00 -8.84
N PRO A 132 11.92 -18.27 -9.27
CA PRO A 132 11.17 -19.42 -8.74
C PRO A 132 11.25 -19.55 -7.21
N ASP A 133 12.44 -19.39 -6.61
CA ASP A 133 12.63 -19.50 -5.15
C ASP A 133 11.92 -18.37 -4.41
N ILE A 134 11.83 -17.19 -5.01
CA ILE A 134 11.06 -16.07 -4.42
C ILE A 134 9.57 -16.45 -4.41
N VAL A 135 9.03 -16.93 -5.52
CA VAL A 135 7.64 -17.38 -5.60
C VAL A 135 7.38 -18.52 -4.61
N ALA A 136 8.28 -19.51 -4.53
CA ALA A 136 8.17 -20.63 -3.58
C ALA A 136 8.17 -20.16 -2.11
N GLY A 137 9.01 -19.18 -1.78
CA GLY A 137 8.99 -18.55 -0.44
C GLY A 137 7.66 -17.87 -0.12
N GLN A 138 7.06 -17.15 -1.10
CA GLN A 138 5.76 -16.51 -0.94
C GLN A 138 4.60 -17.52 -0.85
N ALA A 139 4.76 -18.72 -1.45
CA ALA A 139 3.77 -19.80 -1.34
C ALA A 139 3.49 -20.21 0.11
N THR A 140 4.44 -20.01 1.01
CA THR A 140 4.25 -20.26 2.45
C THR A 140 3.12 -19.42 3.06
N VAL A 141 2.76 -18.28 2.48
CA VAL A 141 1.58 -17.50 2.91
C VAL A 141 0.28 -18.26 2.58
N GLY A 142 0.19 -18.82 1.38
CA GLY A 142 -0.96 -19.63 0.97
C GLY A 142 -1.12 -20.91 1.81
N ILE A 143 -0.01 -21.59 2.12
CA ILE A 143 -0.01 -22.75 3.02
C ILE A 143 -0.53 -22.36 4.41
N GLU A 144 -0.02 -21.26 4.99
CA GLU A 144 -0.50 -20.78 6.30
C GLU A 144 -2.00 -20.39 6.27
N ILE A 145 -2.49 -19.83 5.16
CA ILE A 145 -3.92 -19.49 4.99
C ILE A 145 -4.76 -20.78 5.06
N LEU A 146 -4.40 -21.81 4.29
CA LEU A 146 -5.12 -23.09 4.28
C LEU A 146 -5.15 -23.77 5.65
N GLU A 147 -4.04 -23.71 6.40
CA GLU A 147 -3.96 -24.26 7.75
C GLU A 147 -4.78 -23.48 8.79
N GLN A 148 -4.87 -22.14 8.62
CA GLN A 148 -5.53 -21.25 9.59
C GLN A 148 -7.01 -21.04 9.26
N LEU A 149 -7.41 -21.17 7.99
CA LEU A 149 -8.76 -21.02 7.48
C LEU A 149 -9.12 -22.20 6.56
N PRO A 150 -9.44 -23.37 7.14
CA PRO A 150 -9.74 -24.56 6.34
C PRO A 150 -10.96 -24.41 5.43
N ASP A 151 -11.88 -23.48 5.74
CA ASP A 151 -13.09 -23.20 4.96
C ASP A 151 -12.96 -21.96 4.05
N VAL A 152 -11.72 -21.47 3.81
CA VAL A 152 -11.51 -20.32 2.92
C VAL A 152 -12.02 -20.63 1.51
N GLY A 153 -12.83 -19.74 0.96
CA GLY A 153 -13.37 -19.83 -0.41
C GLY A 153 -12.76 -18.79 -1.35
N THR A 154 -12.39 -17.61 -0.83
CA THR A 154 -11.78 -16.56 -1.65
C THR A 154 -10.57 -15.95 -0.95
N VAL A 155 -9.50 -15.67 -1.71
CA VAL A 155 -8.29 -15.01 -1.22
C VAL A 155 -7.96 -13.81 -2.10
N LEU A 156 -7.91 -12.60 -1.50
CA LEU A 156 -7.50 -11.37 -2.18
C LEU A 156 -6.05 -11.02 -1.83
N VAL A 157 -5.25 -10.73 -2.84
CA VAL A 157 -3.81 -10.51 -2.69
C VAL A 157 -3.38 -9.23 -3.41
N PRO A 158 -2.65 -8.30 -2.75
CA PRO A 158 -2.05 -7.15 -3.43
C PRO A 158 -1.08 -7.59 -4.53
N LEU A 159 -1.15 -6.94 -5.69
CA LEU A 159 -0.46 -7.33 -6.90
C LEU A 159 0.44 -6.21 -7.44
N GLY A 160 1.75 -6.37 -7.27
CA GLY A 160 2.79 -5.58 -7.93
C GLY A 160 3.48 -6.39 -9.03
N GLY A 161 4.73 -6.79 -8.85
CA GLY A 161 5.47 -7.63 -9.79
C GLY A 161 5.00 -9.09 -9.90
N GLY A 162 4.05 -9.50 -9.05
CA GLY A 162 3.34 -10.78 -9.12
C GLY A 162 3.86 -11.87 -8.18
N GLY A 163 5.05 -11.74 -7.59
CA GLY A 163 5.66 -12.83 -6.81
C GLY A 163 4.83 -13.33 -5.62
N LEU A 164 4.15 -12.42 -4.89
CA LEU A 164 3.27 -12.81 -3.78
C LEU A 164 2.03 -13.54 -4.28
N LEU A 165 1.33 -12.95 -5.25
CA LEU A 165 0.11 -13.54 -5.81
C LEU A 165 0.40 -14.91 -6.45
N ALA A 166 1.48 -15.02 -7.23
CA ALA A 166 1.91 -16.27 -7.85
C ALA A 166 2.18 -17.37 -6.80
N GLY A 167 2.89 -17.05 -5.74
CA GLY A 167 3.17 -18.00 -4.66
C GLY A 167 1.92 -18.42 -3.92
N VAL A 168 1.07 -17.46 -3.52
CA VAL A 168 -0.20 -17.75 -2.82
C VAL A 168 -1.09 -18.61 -3.72
N ALA A 169 -1.29 -18.23 -4.98
CA ALA A 169 -2.10 -18.99 -5.94
C ALA A 169 -1.58 -20.42 -6.14
N ALA A 170 -0.27 -20.58 -6.32
CA ALA A 170 0.34 -21.90 -6.48
C ALA A 170 0.05 -22.82 -5.27
N ALA A 171 0.20 -22.31 -4.05
CA ALA A 171 -0.10 -23.09 -2.84
C ALA A 171 -1.59 -23.43 -2.73
N LEU A 172 -2.47 -22.45 -2.97
CA LEU A 172 -3.92 -22.65 -2.87
C LEU A 172 -4.40 -23.64 -3.93
N LYS A 173 -4.10 -23.42 -5.20
CA LYS A 173 -4.58 -24.25 -6.30
C LYS A 173 -4.03 -25.68 -6.28
N LEU A 174 -2.82 -25.88 -5.72
CA LEU A 174 -2.25 -27.21 -5.53
C LEU A 174 -3.06 -28.06 -4.52
N HIS A 175 -3.57 -27.45 -3.46
CA HIS A 175 -4.24 -28.16 -2.37
C HIS A 175 -5.76 -28.03 -2.39
N ARG A 176 -6.28 -26.90 -2.84
CA ARG A 176 -7.67 -26.51 -2.89
C ARG A 176 -7.97 -25.74 -4.18
N PRO A 177 -8.05 -26.43 -5.35
CA PRO A 177 -8.21 -25.77 -6.66
C PRO A 177 -9.49 -24.96 -6.80
N GLU A 178 -10.49 -25.24 -5.97
CA GLU A 178 -11.77 -24.51 -5.91
C GLU A 178 -11.65 -23.14 -5.23
N VAL A 179 -10.62 -22.86 -4.43
CA VAL A 179 -10.44 -21.56 -3.79
C VAL A 179 -10.18 -20.47 -4.84
N ARG A 180 -11.04 -19.46 -4.86
CA ARG A 180 -10.92 -18.31 -5.76
C ARG A 180 -9.78 -17.40 -5.32
N VAL A 181 -8.90 -17.05 -6.26
CA VAL A 181 -7.74 -16.18 -6.01
C VAL A 181 -7.85 -14.91 -6.85
N ILE A 182 -7.85 -13.77 -6.19
CA ILE A 182 -8.05 -12.45 -6.81
C ILE A 182 -6.81 -11.58 -6.57
N GLY A 183 -6.19 -11.10 -7.65
CA GLY A 183 -5.12 -10.12 -7.61
C GLY A 183 -5.66 -8.69 -7.62
N VAL A 184 -5.13 -7.79 -6.77
CA VAL A 184 -5.61 -6.41 -6.68
C VAL A 184 -4.48 -5.43 -6.94
N GLN A 185 -4.62 -4.57 -7.96
CA GLN A 185 -3.68 -3.50 -8.31
C GLN A 185 -4.25 -2.11 -8.04
N ALA A 186 -3.37 -1.11 -7.90
CA ALA A 186 -3.76 0.29 -8.03
C ALA A 186 -3.99 0.64 -9.50
N THR A 187 -5.11 1.27 -9.84
CA THR A 187 -5.48 1.65 -11.22
C THR A 187 -4.41 2.52 -11.89
N SER A 188 -3.78 3.41 -11.11
CA SER A 188 -2.75 4.33 -11.60
C SER A 188 -1.38 3.68 -11.87
N ALA A 189 -1.22 2.37 -11.57
CA ALA A 189 -0.01 1.59 -11.81
C ALA A 189 -0.33 0.14 -12.21
N ALA A 190 -1.38 -0.05 -13.04
CA ALA A 190 -1.87 -1.37 -13.42
C ALA A 190 -1.20 -1.87 -14.71
N ALA A 191 -0.24 -2.81 -14.56
CA ALA A 191 0.41 -3.49 -15.68
C ALA A 191 -0.28 -4.83 -16.04
N TRP A 192 -0.96 -5.46 -15.08
CA TRP A 192 -1.46 -6.82 -15.22
C TRP A 192 -2.65 -6.99 -16.16
N PRO A 193 -3.69 -6.10 -16.17
CA PRO A 193 -4.80 -6.24 -17.11
C PRO A 193 -4.34 -6.26 -18.57
N ASP A 194 -3.49 -5.30 -18.97
CA ASP A 194 -2.95 -5.24 -20.34
C ASP A 194 -2.03 -6.44 -20.62
N SER A 195 -1.26 -6.92 -19.64
CA SER A 195 -0.37 -8.08 -19.78
C SER A 195 -1.15 -9.38 -19.98
N LEU A 196 -2.20 -9.62 -19.20
CA LEU A 196 -3.05 -10.81 -19.33
C LEU A 196 -3.79 -10.81 -20.66
N ALA A 197 -4.33 -9.65 -21.08
CA ALA A 197 -4.96 -9.52 -22.38
C ALA A 197 -3.99 -9.76 -23.55
N ALA A 198 -2.71 -9.42 -23.40
CA ALA A 198 -1.67 -9.62 -24.40
C ALA A 198 -1.03 -11.03 -24.36
N GLY A 199 -1.30 -11.84 -23.31
CA GLY A 199 -0.66 -13.13 -23.10
C GLY A 199 0.85 -13.06 -22.80
N LYS A 200 1.37 -11.89 -22.40
CA LYS A 200 2.78 -11.65 -22.08
C LYS A 200 2.93 -10.39 -21.21
N PRO A 201 4.02 -10.26 -20.43
CA PRO A 201 4.29 -9.04 -19.69
C PRO A 201 4.32 -7.81 -20.61
N VAL A 202 3.56 -6.78 -20.22
CA VAL A 202 3.47 -5.47 -20.90
C VAL A 202 3.71 -4.38 -19.88
N LYS A 203 4.48 -3.35 -20.25
CA LYS A 203 4.81 -2.24 -19.37
C LYS A 203 3.56 -1.40 -19.07
N ALA A 204 3.37 -1.04 -17.80
CA ALA A 204 2.30 -0.15 -17.37
C ALA A 204 2.38 1.22 -18.07
N ARG A 205 1.21 1.81 -18.35
CA ARG A 205 1.09 3.12 -18.99
C ARG A 205 1.40 4.27 -18.02
N SER A 206 1.19 4.06 -16.74
CA SER A 206 1.41 5.02 -15.67
C SER A 206 1.96 4.30 -14.43
N MET A 207 2.68 5.04 -13.59
CA MET A 207 3.25 4.57 -12.32
C MET A 207 2.96 5.56 -11.19
N ASN A 208 1.86 6.31 -11.28
CA ASN A 208 1.50 7.36 -10.34
C ASN A 208 0.55 6.84 -9.26
N THR A 209 1.11 6.10 -8.27
CA THR A 209 0.36 5.57 -7.14
C THR A 209 1.06 5.83 -5.82
N MET A 210 0.30 6.04 -4.74
CA MET A 210 0.82 6.08 -3.37
C MET A 210 1.24 4.69 -2.87
N ALA A 211 0.80 3.62 -3.51
CA ALA A 211 1.09 2.25 -3.16
C ALA A 211 2.45 1.80 -3.74
N ASP A 212 3.56 2.43 -3.28
CA ASP A 212 4.92 2.22 -3.76
C ASP A 212 5.35 0.75 -3.75
N GLY A 213 4.92 -0.02 -2.76
CA GLY A 213 5.23 -1.46 -2.63
C GLY A 213 4.67 -2.34 -3.76
N ILE A 214 3.69 -1.86 -4.52
CA ILE A 214 3.12 -2.52 -5.71
C ILE A 214 3.29 -1.71 -7.00
N SER A 215 4.00 -0.58 -6.95
CA SER A 215 4.32 0.23 -8.12
C SER A 215 5.43 -0.44 -8.93
N VAL A 216 5.06 -1.38 -9.80
CA VAL A 216 5.96 -2.16 -10.63
C VAL A 216 5.56 -2.03 -12.10
N ALA A 217 6.48 -1.51 -12.91
CA ALA A 217 6.19 -1.15 -14.29
C ALA A 217 5.93 -2.37 -15.20
N LEU A 218 6.53 -3.52 -14.89
CA LEU A 218 6.46 -4.72 -15.72
C LEU A 218 6.29 -5.96 -14.83
N PRO A 219 5.28 -6.82 -15.07
CA PRO A 219 5.18 -8.13 -14.43
C PRO A 219 6.44 -8.97 -14.61
N GLY A 220 6.84 -9.72 -13.57
CA GLY A 220 7.92 -10.69 -13.70
C GLY A 220 7.54 -11.85 -14.61
N ALA A 221 8.49 -12.41 -15.33
CA ALA A 221 8.24 -13.52 -16.26
C ALA A 221 7.79 -14.81 -15.53
N VAL A 222 8.46 -15.13 -14.42
CA VAL A 222 8.10 -16.29 -13.59
C VAL A 222 6.73 -16.11 -12.93
N PRO A 223 6.44 -14.96 -12.22
CA PRO A 223 5.11 -14.71 -11.71
C PRO A 223 4.02 -14.68 -12.78
N PHE A 224 4.32 -14.16 -13.98
CA PHE A 224 3.34 -14.05 -15.05
C PHE A 224 2.79 -15.42 -15.47
N ALA A 225 3.67 -16.40 -15.69
CA ALA A 225 3.26 -17.75 -16.03
C ALA A 225 2.31 -18.37 -14.97
N HIS A 226 2.62 -18.17 -13.67
CA HIS A 226 1.76 -18.66 -12.59
C HIS A 226 0.42 -17.93 -12.51
N VAL A 227 0.45 -16.59 -12.62
CA VAL A 227 -0.77 -15.77 -12.49
C VAL A 227 -1.72 -16.05 -13.66
N GLN A 228 -1.20 -16.15 -14.88
CA GLN A 228 -2.02 -16.46 -16.06
C GLN A 228 -2.76 -17.79 -15.91
N ASP A 229 -2.14 -18.79 -15.29
CA ASP A 229 -2.70 -20.15 -15.21
C ASP A 229 -3.54 -20.39 -13.94
N LEU A 230 -3.25 -19.68 -12.83
CA LEU A 230 -3.73 -20.04 -11.50
C LEU A 230 -4.60 -18.96 -10.83
N VAL A 231 -4.65 -17.74 -11.36
CA VAL A 231 -5.41 -16.64 -10.76
C VAL A 231 -6.73 -16.47 -11.50
N ASP A 232 -7.82 -16.43 -10.72
CA ASP A 232 -9.17 -16.38 -11.29
C ASP A 232 -9.52 -15.00 -11.82
N GLU A 233 -9.02 -13.95 -11.16
CA GLU A 233 -9.35 -12.57 -11.54
C GLU A 233 -8.25 -11.57 -11.11
N VAL A 234 -8.09 -10.51 -11.89
CA VAL A 234 -7.28 -9.35 -11.52
C VAL A 234 -8.14 -8.09 -11.62
N VAL A 235 -8.29 -7.39 -10.50
CA VAL A 235 -9.07 -6.16 -10.40
C VAL A 235 -8.19 -4.95 -10.06
N THR A 236 -8.70 -3.75 -10.32
CA THR A 236 -8.01 -2.51 -9.99
C THR A 236 -8.84 -1.62 -9.07
N VAL A 237 -8.17 -0.86 -8.20
CA VAL A 237 -8.78 0.06 -7.24
C VAL A 237 -8.16 1.45 -7.30
N SER A 238 -8.94 2.48 -6.96
CA SER A 238 -8.47 3.87 -6.98
C SER A 238 -7.60 4.21 -5.75
N GLU A 239 -6.84 5.31 -5.84
CA GLU A 239 -6.06 5.85 -4.73
C GLU A 239 -6.96 6.24 -3.55
N GLU A 240 -8.15 6.77 -3.81
CA GLU A 240 -9.16 7.11 -2.81
C GLU A 240 -9.62 5.86 -2.06
N SER A 241 -9.90 4.78 -2.78
CA SER A 241 -10.31 3.51 -2.19
C SER A 241 -9.20 2.91 -1.32
N ILE A 242 -7.94 3.00 -1.75
CA ILE A 242 -6.77 2.55 -0.97
C ILE A 242 -6.64 3.37 0.32
N SER A 243 -6.80 4.70 0.25
CA SER A 243 -6.74 5.57 1.43
C SER A 243 -7.85 5.26 2.44
N GLN A 244 -9.08 5.05 1.95
CA GLN A 244 -10.22 4.67 2.80
C GLN A 244 -10.03 3.30 3.43
N ALA A 245 -9.50 2.34 2.69
CA ALA A 245 -9.19 1.00 3.18
C ALA A 245 -8.12 1.03 4.27
N LEU A 246 -7.06 1.81 4.08
CA LEU A 246 -6.00 1.98 5.09
C LEU A 246 -6.58 2.58 6.38
N LEU A 247 -7.38 3.64 6.27
CA LEU A 247 -8.05 4.26 7.42
C LEU A 247 -8.97 3.25 8.13
N LEU A 248 -9.73 2.46 7.37
CA LEU A 248 -10.62 1.42 7.91
C LEU A 248 -9.83 0.35 8.69
N VAL A 249 -8.72 -0.14 8.14
CA VAL A 249 -7.84 -1.12 8.81
C VAL A 249 -7.29 -0.53 10.11
N LEU A 250 -6.78 0.70 10.07
CA LEU A 250 -6.27 1.41 11.24
C LEU A 250 -7.35 1.56 12.32
N GLU A 251 -8.54 2.03 11.94
CA GLU A 251 -9.64 2.32 12.88
C GLU A 251 -10.33 1.08 13.41
N ARG A 252 -10.50 0.02 12.60
CA ARG A 252 -11.34 -1.13 12.95
C ARG A 252 -10.56 -2.38 13.30
N ALA A 253 -9.43 -2.64 12.61
CA ALA A 253 -8.57 -3.77 12.92
C ALA A 253 -7.44 -3.40 13.90
N LYS A 254 -7.16 -2.10 14.13
CA LYS A 254 -6.05 -1.59 14.97
C LYS A 254 -4.68 -2.02 14.43
N LEU A 255 -4.58 -2.17 13.12
CA LEU A 255 -3.36 -2.56 12.43
C LEU A 255 -2.83 -1.40 11.59
N VAL A 256 -1.51 -1.22 11.61
CA VAL A 256 -0.83 -0.30 10.72
C VAL A 256 -0.44 -1.06 9.47
N VAL A 257 -0.88 -0.56 8.32
CA VAL A 257 -0.52 -1.08 6.99
C VAL A 257 -0.02 0.05 6.11
N GLU A 258 0.83 -0.27 5.15
CA GLU A 258 1.19 0.65 4.07
C GLU A 258 0.11 0.65 2.97
N PRO A 259 0.06 1.64 2.05
CA PRO A 259 -0.94 1.66 0.98
C PRO A 259 -0.97 0.38 0.15
N ALA A 260 0.19 -0.17 -0.21
CA ALA A 260 0.28 -1.46 -0.90
C ALA A 260 -0.34 -2.61 -0.08
N GLY A 261 -0.19 -2.59 1.24
CA GLY A 261 -0.79 -3.57 2.15
C GLY A 261 -2.30 -3.46 2.28
N ALA A 262 -2.87 -2.26 2.06
CA ALA A 262 -4.31 -2.01 2.13
C ALA A 262 -5.06 -2.26 0.81
N THR A 263 -4.34 -2.42 -0.31
CA THR A 263 -4.93 -2.48 -1.66
C THR A 263 -5.98 -3.58 -1.80
N ALA A 264 -5.73 -4.77 -1.25
CA ALA A 264 -6.68 -5.87 -1.29
C ALA A 264 -7.97 -5.61 -0.46
N VAL A 265 -7.85 -4.85 0.64
CA VAL A 265 -9.02 -4.40 1.42
C VAL A 265 -9.84 -3.39 0.61
N ALA A 266 -9.18 -2.53 -0.17
CA ALA A 266 -9.87 -1.56 -1.02
C ALA A 266 -10.82 -2.22 -2.02
N ALA A 267 -10.44 -3.38 -2.59
CA ALA A 267 -11.31 -4.13 -3.49
C ALA A 267 -12.63 -4.54 -2.82
N LEU A 268 -12.58 -5.07 -1.61
CA LEU A 268 -13.80 -5.45 -0.84
C LEU A 268 -14.72 -4.27 -0.53
N THR A 269 -14.16 -3.08 -0.40
CA THR A 269 -14.93 -1.90 0.04
C THR A 269 -15.42 -1.01 -1.10
N SER A 270 -14.84 -1.15 -2.30
CA SER A 270 -15.14 -0.28 -3.44
C SER A 270 -15.67 -1.00 -4.69
N LEU A 271 -15.62 -2.33 -4.73
CA LEU A 271 -16.12 -3.13 -5.86
C LEU A 271 -17.32 -3.97 -5.41
N PRO A 272 -18.55 -3.44 -5.49
CA PRO A 272 -19.74 -4.12 -4.98
C PRO A 272 -20.10 -5.41 -5.74
N ASP A 273 -19.70 -5.49 -7.01
CA ASP A 273 -19.99 -6.63 -7.89
C ASP A 273 -18.86 -7.68 -7.89
N LEU A 274 -17.89 -7.56 -6.97
CA LEU A 274 -16.81 -8.54 -6.84
C LEU A 274 -17.37 -9.88 -6.36
N GLU A 275 -17.23 -10.90 -7.19
CA GLU A 275 -17.69 -12.25 -6.85
C GLU A 275 -16.80 -12.86 -5.76
N LEU A 276 -17.42 -13.27 -4.66
CA LEU A 276 -16.78 -13.84 -3.49
C LEU A 276 -17.44 -15.17 -3.11
N ASP A 277 -16.62 -16.17 -2.81
CA ASP A 277 -17.06 -17.49 -2.37
C ASP A 277 -16.63 -17.75 -0.92
N GLY A 278 -17.52 -18.32 -0.11
CA GLY A 278 -17.24 -18.81 1.24
C GLY A 278 -16.65 -17.76 2.19
N GLN A 279 -15.69 -18.21 3.01
CA GLN A 279 -14.91 -17.32 3.85
C GLN A 279 -13.88 -16.57 3.00
N VAL A 280 -13.72 -15.28 3.25
CA VAL A 280 -12.82 -14.40 2.49
C VAL A 280 -11.57 -14.08 3.30
N CYS A 281 -10.41 -14.38 2.74
CA CYS A 281 -9.12 -13.99 3.32
C CYS A 281 -8.50 -12.84 2.52
N VAL A 282 -8.13 -11.76 3.20
CA VAL A 282 -7.46 -10.61 2.60
C VAL A 282 -6.03 -10.52 3.12
N VAL A 283 -5.05 -10.51 2.23
CA VAL A 283 -3.64 -10.41 2.62
C VAL A 283 -3.25 -8.95 2.83
N LEU A 284 -2.86 -8.60 4.05
CA LEU A 284 -2.22 -7.32 4.40
C LEU A 284 -0.71 -7.48 4.19
N SER A 285 -0.21 -7.16 3.00
CA SER A 285 1.12 -7.57 2.54
C SER A 285 2.30 -6.89 3.25
N GLY A 286 2.09 -5.68 3.80
CA GLY A 286 3.13 -4.92 4.51
C GLY A 286 2.59 -3.74 5.32
N GLY A 287 3.43 -3.24 6.23
CA GLY A 287 3.11 -2.13 7.13
C GLY A 287 4.23 -1.07 7.28
N ASN A 288 5.26 -1.11 6.43
CA ASN A 288 6.40 -0.19 6.49
C ASN A 288 6.09 1.17 5.85
N ILE A 289 5.11 1.86 6.40
CA ILE A 289 4.72 3.19 5.95
C ILE A 289 5.58 4.26 6.65
N ASP A 290 5.97 5.29 5.88
CA ASP A 290 6.58 6.49 6.43
C ASP A 290 5.53 7.27 7.25
N PRO A 291 5.84 7.75 8.48
CA PRO A 291 4.89 8.49 9.31
C PRO A 291 4.34 9.76 8.66
N LEU A 292 5.13 10.47 7.85
CA LEU A 292 4.65 11.64 7.10
C LEU A 292 3.65 11.22 6.01
N LEU A 293 3.96 10.15 5.28
CA LEU A 293 3.04 9.59 4.29
C LEU A 293 1.77 9.07 4.98
N LEU A 294 1.88 8.40 6.14
CA LEU A 294 0.72 7.95 6.91
C LEU A 294 -0.20 9.12 7.28
N THR A 295 0.35 10.25 7.71
CA THR A 295 -0.43 11.45 8.01
C THR A 295 -1.16 11.97 6.76
N GLN A 296 -0.50 12.00 5.61
CA GLN A 296 -1.11 12.42 4.35
C GLN A 296 -2.23 11.47 3.92
N VAL A 297 -2.00 10.16 3.99
CA VAL A 297 -3.00 9.14 3.62
C VAL A 297 -4.19 9.17 4.56
N ILE A 298 -3.98 9.32 5.87
CA ILE A 298 -5.09 9.48 6.85
C ILE A 298 -5.90 10.72 6.51
N THR A 299 -5.25 11.86 6.28
CA THR A 299 -5.94 13.11 5.93
C THR A 299 -6.74 12.96 4.63
N HIS A 300 -6.15 12.29 3.62
CA HIS A 300 -6.82 12.01 2.35
C HIS A 300 -8.04 11.09 2.55
N GLY A 301 -7.89 10.01 3.30
CA GLY A 301 -8.98 9.09 3.63
C GLY A 301 -10.10 9.75 4.43
N LEU A 302 -9.78 10.66 5.36
CA LEU A 302 -10.77 11.46 6.09
C LEU A 302 -11.53 12.43 5.16
N ARG A 303 -10.85 13.04 4.19
CA ARG A 303 -11.50 13.88 3.16
C ARG A 303 -12.43 13.04 2.27
N ALA A 304 -11.94 11.93 1.74
CA ALA A 304 -12.69 11.04 0.88
C ALA A 304 -13.93 10.43 1.58
N SER A 305 -13.86 10.21 2.90
CA SER A 305 -15.01 9.75 3.72
C SER A 305 -15.94 10.87 4.18
N GLY A 306 -15.69 12.13 3.78
CA GLY A 306 -16.49 13.28 4.20
C GLY A 306 -16.32 13.68 5.66
N ARG A 307 -15.24 13.24 6.33
CA ARG A 307 -14.96 13.55 7.74
C ARG A 307 -14.03 14.76 7.93
N TYR A 308 -13.38 15.20 6.87
CA TYR A 308 -12.52 16.37 6.85
C TYR A 308 -12.87 17.26 5.67
N LEU A 309 -13.14 18.55 5.96
CA LEU A 309 -13.54 19.55 4.97
C LEU A 309 -12.62 20.76 5.08
N THR A 310 -11.99 21.15 3.99
CA THR A 310 -11.30 22.43 3.89
C THR A 310 -12.07 23.33 2.94
N ILE A 311 -12.40 24.53 3.37
CA ILE A 311 -13.10 25.55 2.59
C ILE A 311 -12.49 26.92 2.82
N THR A 312 -12.51 27.75 1.79
CA THR A 312 -12.15 29.17 1.90
C THR A 312 -13.42 30.02 1.86
N VAL A 313 -13.56 30.88 2.85
CA VAL A 313 -14.73 31.74 3.02
C VAL A 313 -14.28 33.20 2.99
N THR A 314 -14.92 34.02 2.19
CA THR A 314 -14.70 35.50 2.21
C THR A 314 -15.52 36.12 3.33
N VAL A 315 -14.86 36.88 4.21
CA VAL A 315 -15.49 37.59 5.34
C VAL A 315 -15.10 39.05 5.30
N PRO A 316 -15.96 39.98 5.86
CA PRO A 316 -15.60 41.35 6.00
C PRO A 316 -14.36 41.56 6.89
N ASP A 317 -13.38 42.39 6.44
CA ASP A 317 -12.19 42.77 7.26
C ASP A 317 -12.54 43.85 8.27
N ARG A 318 -13.30 43.44 9.28
CA ARG A 318 -13.69 44.30 10.40
C ARG A 318 -13.81 43.51 11.69
N PRO A 319 -13.70 44.15 12.87
CA PRO A 319 -13.92 43.46 14.14
C PRO A 319 -15.26 42.71 14.15
N GLY A 320 -15.22 41.42 14.55
CA GLY A 320 -16.38 40.55 14.59
C GLY A 320 -16.62 39.73 13.32
N GLY A 321 -15.98 40.00 12.15
CA GLY A 321 -16.21 39.25 10.92
C GLY A 321 -15.84 37.77 11.07
N LEU A 322 -14.67 37.46 11.59
CA LEU A 322 -14.25 36.09 11.87
C LEU A 322 -15.09 35.45 12.98
N VAL A 323 -15.47 36.18 13.98
CA VAL A 323 -16.29 35.69 15.12
C VAL A 323 -17.63 35.18 14.61
N ALA A 324 -18.31 35.93 13.75
CA ALA A 324 -19.60 35.55 13.18
C ALA A 324 -19.50 34.23 12.37
N LEU A 325 -18.42 34.04 11.60
CA LEU A 325 -18.16 32.80 10.90
C LEU A 325 -17.99 31.61 11.87
N LEU A 326 -17.17 31.79 12.91
CA LEU A 326 -16.91 30.73 13.90
C LEU A 326 -18.16 30.41 14.73
N GLU A 327 -19.00 31.35 15.04
CA GLU A 327 -20.30 31.13 15.71
C GLU A 327 -21.25 30.31 14.86
N LEU A 328 -21.34 30.58 13.56
CA LEU A 328 -22.13 29.78 12.62
C LEU A 328 -21.62 28.35 12.57
N LEU A 329 -20.29 28.15 12.51
CA LEU A 329 -19.69 26.80 12.50
C LEU A 329 -19.95 26.05 13.80
N ARG A 330 -19.87 26.73 14.95
CA ARG A 330 -20.25 26.20 16.28
C ARG A 330 -21.70 25.68 16.26
N ASP A 331 -22.63 26.51 15.77
CA ASP A 331 -24.07 26.19 15.76
C ASP A 331 -24.40 25.03 14.82
N LEU A 332 -23.54 24.77 13.81
CA LEU A 332 -23.58 23.59 12.96
C LEU A 332 -22.91 22.35 13.59
N ASN A 333 -22.41 22.47 14.82
CA ASN A 333 -21.72 21.42 15.54
C ASN A 333 -20.49 20.88 14.77
N VAL A 334 -19.69 21.82 14.25
CA VAL A 334 -18.46 21.57 13.52
C VAL A 334 -17.26 21.86 14.41
N SER A 335 -16.31 20.93 14.47
CA SER A 335 -15.00 21.14 15.11
C SER A 335 -14.07 21.84 14.13
N VAL A 336 -13.48 22.96 14.53
CA VAL A 336 -12.49 23.69 13.74
C VAL A 336 -11.10 23.14 14.06
N VAL A 337 -10.41 22.62 13.04
CA VAL A 337 -9.05 22.04 13.18
C VAL A 337 -7.99 23.12 12.96
N ASP A 338 -8.19 23.96 11.94
CA ASP A 338 -7.25 25.04 11.59
C ASP A 338 -7.97 26.23 10.97
N VAL A 339 -7.39 27.43 11.15
CA VAL A 339 -7.90 28.67 10.59
C VAL A 339 -6.73 29.47 10.01
N ILE A 340 -6.74 29.69 8.71
CA ILE A 340 -5.77 30.52 8.02
C ILE A 340 -6.47 31.81 7.58
N HIS A 341 -6.04 32.95 8.11
CA HIS A 341 -6.58 34.25 7.80
C HIS A 341 -5.65 35.01 6.84
N SER A 342 -6.07 35.23 5.60
CA SER A 342 -5.27 35.84 4.54
C SER A 342 -5.91 37.18 4.08
N ARG A 343 -5.11 38.24 4.08
CA ARG A 343 -5.48 39.55 3.54
C ARG A 343 -4.98 39.80 2.13
N VAL A 344 -4.20 38.83 1.58
CA VAL A 344 -3.58 38.98 0.27
C VAL A 344 -4.01 37.80 -0.60
N SER A 345 -5.06 37.98 -1.39
CA SER A 345 -5.38 37.09 -2.51
C SER A 345 -5.90 37.95 -3.67
N GLY A 346 -5.62 37.55 -4.91
CA GLY A 346 -5.95 38.33 -6.10
C GLY A 346 -7.44 38.50 -6.41
N GLU A 347 -8.33 37.86 -5.62
CA GLU A 347 -9.79 37.83 -5.84
C GLU A 347 -10.57 38.60 -4.76
N LEU A 348 -9.89 39.22 -3.77
CA LEU A 348 -10.55 39.92 -2.68
C LEU A 348 -10.84 41.37 -3.04
N SER A 349 -12.05 41.81 -2.72
CA SER A 349 -12.42 43.24 -2.78
C SER A 349 -11.83 44.01 -1.57
N LEU A 350 -11.71 45.35 -1.71
CA LEU A 350 -11.25 46.17 -0.61
C LEU A 350 -12.20 46.05 0.60
N GLY A 351 -11.65 45.72 1.77
CA GLY A 351 -12.44 45.49 2.98
C GLY A 351 -12.90 44.04 3.18
N GLU A 352 -12.36 43.12 2.43
CA GLU A 352 -12.59 41.68 2.55
C GLU A 352 -11.30 40.95 2.88
N VAL A 353 -11.43 39.79 3.55
CA VAL A 353 -10.36 38.83 3.80
C VAL A 353 -10.81 37.42 3.52
N ALA A 354 -9.88 36.56 3.06
CA ALA A 354 -10.11 35.15 2.92
C ALA A 354 -9.78 34.43 4.23
N VAL A 355 -10.71 33.61 4.69
CA VAL A 355 -10.51 32.72 5.84
C VAL A 355 -10.64 31.28 5.34
N THR A 356 -9.51 30.57 5.29
CA THR A 356 -9.52 29.12 5.03
C THR A 356 -9.70 28.40 6.34
N VAL A 357 -10.75 27.59 6.45
CA VAL A 357 -11.04 26.77 7.64
C VAL A 357 -10.95 25.30 7.29
N SER A 358 -10.21 24.56 8.12
CA SER A 358 -10.19 23.11 8.10
C SER A 358 -11.11 22.60 9.20
N LEU A 359 -12.06 21.75 8.83
CA LEU A 359 -13.21 21.38 9.65
C LEU A 359 -13.30 19.85 9.78
N GLU A 360 -13.58 19.38 11.01
CA GLU A 360 -14.02 18.02 11.24
C GLU A 360 -15.53 17.93 11.04
N THR A 361 -15.97 17.02 10.17
CA THR A 361 -17.38 16.83 9.81
C THR A 361 -17.83 15.39 10.05
N LYS A 362 -19.15 15.14 10.07
CA LYS A 362 -19.75 13.83 10.38
C LYS A 362 -20.21 13.08 9.11
N GLY A 363 -19.48 13.26 8.00
CA GLY A 363 -19.80 12.62 6.73
C GLY A 363 -20.33 13.61 5.68
N PRO A 364 -20.60 13.10 4.44
CA PRO A 364 -20.98 13.92 3.28
C PRO A 364 -22.22 14.78 3.50
N ASP A 365 -23.26 14.25 4.14
CA ASP A 365 -24.48 15.00 4.45
C ASP A 365 -24.22 16.18 5.39
N HIS A 366 -23.30 16.02 6.33
CA HIS A 366 -22.93 17.11 7.23
C HIS A 366 -22.15 18.18 6.47
N GLN A 367 -21.25 17.82 5.56
CA GLN A 367 -20.54 18.78 4.70
C GLN A 367 -21.53 19.58 3.83
N THR A 368 -22.53 18.91 3.25
CA THR A 368 -23.58 19.55 2.45
C THR A 368 -24.35 20.57 3.28
N ARG A 369 -24.74 20.24 4.52
CA ARG A 369 -25.40 21.16 5.44
C ARG A 369 -24.53 22.37 5.78
N VAL A 370 -23.24 22.15 6.06
CA VAL A 370 -22.28 23.22 6.34
C VAL A 370 -22.17 24.18 5.17
N ARG A 371 -21.91 23.68 3.97
CA ARG A 371 -21.82 24.51 2.74
C ARG A 371 -23.11 25.29 2.48
N SER A 372 -24.26 24.63 2.61
CA SER A 372 -25.58 25.28 2.40
C SER A 372 -25.88 26.34 3.46
N ALA A 373 -25.48 26.15 4.71
CA ALA A 373 -25.67 27.14 5.77
C ALA A 373 -24.79 28.38 5.58
N LEU A 374 -23.52 28.20 5.19
CA LEU A 374 -22.62 29.28 4.85
C LEU A 374 -23.16 30.11 3.68
N ALA A 375 -23.61 29.46 2.61
CA ALA A 375 -24.21 30.13 1.45
C ALA A 375 -25.47 30.93 1.83
N ARG A 376 -26.37 30.37 2.66
CA ARG A 376 -27.55 31.07 3.17
C ARG A 376 -27.23 32.26 4.06
N ALA A 377 -26.12 32.22 4.79
CA ALA A 377 -25.63 33.32 5.59
C ALA A 377 -24.92 34.42 4.75
N GLY A 378 -24.86 34.24 3.44
CA GLY A 378 -24.29 35.22 2.52
C GLY A 378 -22.77 35.09 2.32
N TYR A 379 -22.15 34.04 2.80
CA TYR A 379 -20.72 33.81 2.58
C TYR A 379 -20.45 33.22 1.18
N SER A 380 -19.44 33.80 0.49
CA SER A 380 -18.84 33.13 -0.68
C SER A 380 -17.93 32.00 -0.21
N VAL A 381 -18.16 30.80 -0.73
CA VAL A 381 -17.43 29.57 -0.34
C VAL A 381 -16.74 29.01 -1.58
N ALA A 382 -15.43 28.91 -1.54
CA ALA A 382 -14.60 28.27 -2.55
C ALA A 382 -14.05 26.90 -2.06
#